data_54f70915083b001e79ef2062bb09e6c9
#
_entry.id   54f70915083b001e79ef2062bb09e6c9
#
_cell.length_a   1.000
_cell.length_b   1.000
_cell.length_c   1.000
_cell.angle_alpha   90.00
_cell.angle_beta   90.00
_cell.angle_gamma   90.00
#
_symmetry.space_group_name_H-M   'P 1'
#
loop_
_entity.id
_entity.type
_entity.pdbx_description
1 polymer ?
#
loop_
_entity_poly.entity_id
_entity_poly.type
_entity_poly.pdbx_seq_one_letter_code
_entity_poly.pdbx_strand_id
1 'polypeptide(L)'
;MCHSTMFEDMGFHYFGLIDGHDEPELERIFQTVCAQPGPTLLHVVTKKGKGYAPAESNPGNYHGVSRFDPTGIPDPEVAPAESFSSAFGRTLSAAGNTDKTLCAITAAMKYGTGLQFFSHAHPERFFDVGMAEQHAVTFAAGLASKGMLPVVCIYSTFLQRSYDQIIHDVNLLHENVVFAVDRAGFVPEDGETHQGIYDPAFLSQTGMPIYSPSNYEELRHWLPILLSHEMQGPRAIRYPRGGESKALAKYGCSGREYDKLIFTPGAKAALVSYADEVEDVLAAAEMLAKEGIPCDVYKLVRIFPFEEELIRDLSAYPVVLMAEECVACGGIGEHLARALQDAGWQGRYIHRAVRELCLPHATVPQIKQATGLDAAHLAEAVREADPKGEKTL
;
A
#
# COMPACT_ATOMS: atom_id res chain seq x y z
N MET A 1 -26.85 -22.10 -41.17
CA MET A 1 -26.58 -20.73 -40.64
C MET A 1 -25.21 -20.75 -40.08
N CYS A 2 -24.24 -20.06 -40.68
CA CYS A 2 -22.95 -19.82 -40.03
C CYS A 2 -23.25 -18.91 -38.83
N HIS A 3 -23.00 -19.42 -37.62
CA HIS A 3 -23.07 -18.58 -36.44
C HIS A 3 -21.83 -17.66 -36.47
N SER A 4 -22.04 -16.37 -36.67
CA SER A 4 -20.99 -15.35 -36.47
C SER A 4 -20.61 -15.29 -34.99
N THR A 5 -19.36 -14.94 -34.69
CA THR A 5 -18.96 -14.60 -33.34
C THR A 5 -19.43 -13.18 -33.02
N MET A 6 -19.53 -12.85 -31.73
CA MET A 6 -19.81 -11.49 -31.28
C MET A 6 -18.81 -10.48 -31.88
N PHE A 7 -17.54 -10.87 -32.08
CA PHE A 7 -16.53 -10.02 -32.66
C PHE A 7 -16.78 -9.72 -34.15
N GLU A 8 -17.28 -10.70 -34.92
CA GLU A 8 -17.63 -10.50 -36.29
C GLU A 8 -18.89 -9.60 -36.42
N ASP A 9 -19.86 -9.75 -35.51
CA ASP A 9 -21.02 -8.86 -35.43
C ASP A 9 -20.62 -7.41 -35.09
N MET A 10 -19.49 -7.21 -34.40
CA MET A 10 -18.89 -5.91 -34.14
C MET A 10 -17.99 -5.38 -35.28
N GLY A 11 -17.88 -6.14 -36.38
CA GLY A 11 -17.12 -5.72 -37.56
C GLY A 11 -15.63 -6.11 -37.56
N PHE A 12 -15.22 -7.02 -36.70
CA PHE A 12 -13.86 -7.57 -36.74
C PHE A 12 -13.77 -8.76 -37.67
N HIS A 13 -12.62 -8.95 -38.29
CA HIS A 13 -12.25 -10.24 -38.89
C HIS A 13 -11.75 -11.14 -37.73
N TYR A 14 -12.44 -12.21 -37.42
CA TYR A 14 -12.08 -13.11 -36.34
C TYR A 14 -11.31 -14.34 -36.86
N PHE A 15 -10.16 -14.59 -36.23
CA PHE A 15 -9.33 -15.79 -36.42
C PHE A 15 -9.13 -16.48 -35.06
N GLY A 16 -9.47 -17.73 -34.97
CA GLY A 16 -9.28 -18.51 -33.74
C GLY A 16 -10.14 -19.79 -33.70
N LEU A 17 -9.88 -20.67 -32.77
CA LEU A 17 -8.91 -20.67 -31.68
C LEU A 17 -7.53 -21.19 -32.19
N ILE A 18 -6.47 -20.49 -31.88
CA ILE A 18 -5.11 -20.89 -32.28
C ILE A 18 -4.35 -21.31 -31.00
N ASP A 19 -3.62 -22.43 -31.09
CA ASP A 19 -2.71 -22.84 -30.00
C ASP A 19 -1.51 -21.88 -29.93
N GLY A 20 -1.41 -21.09 -28.87
CA GLY A 20 -0.33 -20.15 -28.66
C GLY A 20 1.02 -20.78 -28.29
N HIS A 21 1.09 -22.10 -28.18
CA HIS A 21 2.33 -22.86 -27.98
C HIS A 21 2.83 -23.54 -29.26
N ASP A 22 2.08 -23.42 -30.37
CA ASP A 22 2.51 -23.84 -31.69
C ASP A 22 3.08 -22.62 -32.44
N GLU A 23 4.40 -22.40 -32.30
CA GLU A 23 5.09 -21.26 -32.91
C GLU A 23 5.02 -21.27 -34.45
N PRO A 24 5.17 -22.41 -35.17
CA PRO A 24 5.00 -22.46 -36.62
C PRO A 24 3.58 -22.04 -37.07
N GLU A 25 2.55 -22.50 -36.36
CA GLU A 25 1.18 -22.12 -36.67
C GLU A 25 0.92 -20.62 -36.39
N LEU A 26 1.46 -20.09 -35.29
CA LEU A 26 1.38 -18.66 -34.98
C LEU A 26 2.03 -17.80 -36.05
N GLU A 27 3.23 -18.18 -36.54
CA GLU A 27 3.91 -17.45 -37.62
C GLU A 27 3.08 -17.43 -38.89
N ARG A 28 2.53 -18.59 -39.28
CA ARG A 28 1.68 -18.72 -40.46
C ARG A 28 0.41 -17.87 -40.37
N ILE A 29 -0.27 -17.87 -39.22
CA ILE A 29 -1.50 -17.12 -39.03
C ILE A 29 -1.24 -15.61 -38.95
N PHE A 30 -0.14 -15.17 -38.34
CA PHE A 30 0.25 -13.75 -38.33
C PHE A 30 0.44 -13.21 -39.76
N GLN A 31 1.09 -13.98 -40.65
CA GLN A 31 1.23 -13.55 -42.05
C GLN A 31 -0.16 -13.35 -42.71
N THR A 32 -1.11 -14.24 -42.41
CA THR A 32 -2.47 -14.15 -42.94
C THR A 32 -3.22 -12.94 -42.35
N VAL A 33 -3.15 -12.76 -41.05
CA VAL A 33 -3.84 -11.67 -40.31
C VAL A 33 -3.32 -10.30 -40.70
N CYS A 34 -1.99 -10.16 -40.83
CA CYS A 34 -1.39 -8.88 -41.25
C CYS A 34 -1.73 -8.46 -42.70
N ALA A 35 -2.15 -9.40 -43.54
CA ALA A 35 -2.59 -9.11 -44.91
C ALA A 35 -4.08 -8.74 -45.01
N GLN A 36 -4.85 -8.86 -43.90
CA GLN A 36 -6.29 -8.52 -43.92
C GLN A 36 -6.50 -7.00 -43.82
N PRO A 37 -7.37 -6.43 -44.64
CA PRO A 37 -7.80 -5.04 -44.47
C PRO A 37 -8.80 -4.93 -43.30
N GLY A 38 -8.68 -3.91 -42.47
CA GLY A 38 -9.59 -3.61 -41.37
C GLY A 38 -9.21 -4.23 -40.03
N PRO A 39 -10.07 -4.03 -39.01
CA PRO A 39 -9.78 -4.50 -37.65
C PRO A 39 -9.86 -6.03 -37.61
N THR A 40 -8.81 -6.65 -37.07
CA THR A 40 -8.70 -8.10 -36.98
C THR A 40 -8.46 -8.52 -35.53
N LEU A 41 -9.19 -9.55 -35.08
CA LEU A 41 -9.03 -10.18 -33.78
C LEU A 41 -8.48 -11.58 -33.95
N LEU A 42 -7.26 -11.81 -33.45
CA LEU A 42 -6.65 -13.14 -33.38
C LEU A 42 -6.81 -13.69 -31.97
N HIS A 43 -7.57 -14.78 -31.82
CA HIS A 43 -7.81 -15.43 -30.54
C HIS A 43 -6.81 -16.58 -30.35
N VAL A 44 -5.85 -16.33 -29.46
CA VAL A 44 -4.77 -17.29 -29.14
C VAL A 44 -5.04 -17.88 -27.76
N VAL A 45 -4.98 -19.20 -27.64
CA VAL A 45 -5.17 -19.94 -26.38
C VAL A 45 -3.83 -20.41 -25.89
N THR A 46 -3.48 -20.08 -24.64
CA THR A 46 -2.26 -20.51 -24.00
C THR A 46 -2.53 -21.18 -22.66
N LYS A 47 -1.61 -22.03 -22.21
CA LYS A 47 -1.56 -22.56 -20.86
C LYS A 47 -0.48 -21.82 -20.08
N LYS A 48 -0.87 -21.05 -19.06
CA LYS A 48 0.10 -20.33 -18.21
C LYS A 48 1.07 -21.30 -17.53
N GLY A 49 2.37 -21.00 -17.62
CA GLY A 49 3.43 -21.84 -17.08
C GLY A 49 3.79 -23.06 -17.93
N LYS A 50 3.31 -23.16 -19.19
CA LYS A 50 3.57 -24.25 -20.12
C LYS A 50 5.05 -24.61 -20.20
N GLY A 51 5.35 -25.91 -20.04
CA GLY A 51 6.71 -26.43 -20.06
C GLY A 51 7.37 -26.58 -18.69
N TYR A 52 6.74 -26.04 -17.63
CA TYR A 52 7.21 -26.19 -16.26
C TYR A 52 6.07 -26.68 -15.35
N ALA A 53 6.07 -27.99 -15.05
CA ALA A 53 4.95 -28.63 -14.36
C ALA A 53 4.50 -27.97 -13.05
N PRO A 54 5.39 -27.44 -12.18
CA PRO A 54 4.99 -26.72 -10.98
C PRO A 54 4.20 -25.46 -11.30
N ALA A 55 4.59 -24.69 -12.32
CA ALA A 55 3.88 -23.47 -12.74
C ALA A 55 2.55 -23.79 -13.43
N GLU A 56 2.49 -24.91 -14.16
CA GLU A 56 1.23 -25.36 -14.77
C GLU A 56 0.18 -25.78 -13.73
N SER A 57 0.64 -26.36 -12.61
CA SER A 57 -0.24 -26.81 -11.52
C SER A 57 -0.69 -25.67 -10.60
N ASN A 58 0.14 -24.64 -10.43
CA ASN A 58 -0.19 -23.47 -9.60
C ASN A 58 0.30 -22.16 -10.26
N PRO A 59 -0.34 -21.71 -11.36
CA PRO A 59 0.12 -20.55 -12.11
C PRO A 59 0.07 -19.24 -11.33
N GLY A 60 -0.73 -19.16 -10.28
CA GLY A 60 -0.81 -17.99 -9.41
C GLY A 60 0.47 -17.75 -8.61
N ASN A 61 1.08 -18.82 -8.09
CA ASN A 61 2.33 -18.74 -7.34
C ASN A 61 3.53 -18.34 -8.21
N TYR A 62 3.44 -18.62 -9.51
CA TYR A 62 4.50 -18.35 -10.50
C TYR A 62 4.21 -17.10 -11.35
N HIS A 63 3.23 -16.27 -10.96
CA HIS A 63 2.88 -15.07 -11.72
C HIS A 63 3.96 -13.99 -11.66
N GLY A 64 4.55 -13.78 -10.48
CA GLY A 64 5.64 -12.84 -10.25
C GLY A 64 6.57 -13.43 -9.21
N VAL A 65 7.65 -14.09 -9.66
CA VAL A 65 8.61 -14.73 -8.78
C VAL A 65 9.92 -13.97 -8.74
N SER A 66 10.47 -13.79 -7.54
CA SER A 66 11.86 -13.39 -7.35
C SER A 66 12.79 -14.53 -7.81
N ARG A 67 14.11 -14.29 -7.81
CA ARG A 67 15.09 -15.33 -8.12
C ARG A 67 14.88 -16.57 -7.24
N PHE A 68 14.68 -17.72 -7.85
CA PHE A 68 14.43 -18.99 -7.17
C PHE A 68 15.23 -20.14 -7.79
N ASP A 69 15.37 -21.24 -7.05
CA ASP A 69 15.90 -22.49 -7.57
C ASP A 69 14.79 -23.22 -8.34
N PRO A 70 14.96 -23.54 -9.64
CA PRO A 70 13.95 -24.25 -10.43
C PRO A 70 13.59 -25.65 -9.90
N THR A 71 14.42 -26.24 -9.02
CA THR A 71 14.13 -27.51 -8.38
C THR A 71 13.19 -27.44 -7.19
N GLY A 72 12.92 -26.26 -6.66
CA GLY A 72 11.99 -26.06 -5.57
C GLY A 72 11.68 -24.60 -5.28
N ILE A 73 10.54 -24.08 -5.76
CA ILE A 73 9.93 -22.95 -5.08
C ILE A 73 9.30 -23.48 -3.80
N PRO A 74 9.57 -22.86 -2.63
CA PRO A 74 8.88 -23.22 -1.41
C PRO A 74 7.37 -23.11 -1.63
N ASP A 75 6.62 -24.09 -1.10
CA ASP A 75 5.17 -24.01 -1.03
C ASP A 75 4.78 -22.66 -0.39
N PRO A 76 3.93 -21.83 -1.03
CA PRO A 76 3.50 -20.55 -0.45
C PRO A 76 2.74 -20.72 0.87
N GLU A 77 2.29 -21.92 1.18
CA GLU A 77 1.69 -22.27 2.47
C GLU A 77 2.75 -22.61 3.54
N VAL A 78 3.99 -22.93 3.12
CA VAL A 78 5.15 -23.12 4.01
C VAL A 78 5.92 -21.80 4.09
N ALA A 79 5.92 -21.20 5.27
CA ALA A 79 6.38 -19.88 5.57
C ALA A 79 7.74 -19.49 4.95
N PRO A 80 7.76 -18.55 3.98
CA PRO A 80 8.95 -17.76 3.70
C PRO A 80 9.30 -16.89 4.92
N ALA A 81 10.43 -16.18 4.87
CA ALA A 81 10.75 -15.13 5.84
C ALA A 81 9.51 -14.23 6.04
N GLU A 82 9.22 -13.90 7.29
CA GLU A 82 8.02 -13.10 7.59
C GLU A 82 8.02 -11.78 6.83
N SER A 83 6.89 -11.42 6.27
CA SER A 83 6.64 -10.15 5.59
C SER A 83 5.38 -9.51 6.16
N PHE A 84 5.18 -8.22 5.89
CA PHE A 84 3.94 -7.55 6.31
C PHE A 84 2.71 -8.27 5.76
N SER A 85 2.71 -8.69 4.49
CA SER A 85 1.60 -9.45 3.89
C SER A 85 1.37 -10.79 4.61
N SER A 86 2.44 -11.52 4.97
CA SER A 86 2.28 -12.79 5.70
C SER A 86 1.83 -12.60 7.14
N ALA A 87 2.34 -11.57 7.84
CA ALA A 87 1.91 -11.19 9.18
C ALA A 87 0.42 -10.78 9.18
N PHE A 88 0.01 -9.96 8.22
CA PHE A 88 -1.38 -9.58 8.00
C PHE A 88 -2.28 -10.79 7.75
N GLY A 89 -1.95 -11.63 6.77
CA GLY A 89 -2.78 -12.78 6.38
C GLY A 89 -2.95 -13.81 7.50
N ARG A 90 -1.90 -14.06 8.31
CA ARG A 90 -1.97 -14.93 9.50
C ARG A 90 -2.85 -14.32 10.59
N THR A 91 -2.70 -13.02 10.86
CA THR A 91 -3.51 -12.33 11.87
C THR A 91 -4.98 -12.29 11.45
N LEU A 92 -5.27 -12.01 10.18
CA LEU A 92 -6.63 -12.03 9.65
C LEU A 92 -7.24 -13.43 9.70
N SER A 93 -6.47 -14.47 9.33
CA SER A 93 -6.93 -15.86 9.41
C SER A 93 -7.23 -16.28 10.84
N ALA A 94 -6.42 -15.86 11.80
CA ALA A 94 -6.68 -16.14 13.23
C ALA A 94 -7.96 -15.43 13.72
N ALA A 95 -8.19 -14.17 13.33
CA ALA A 95 -9.41 -13.44 13.65
C ALA A 95 -10.66 -14.12 13.07
N GLY A 96 -10.57 -14.68 11.86
CA GLY A 96 -11.66 -15.43 11.21
C GLY A 96 -12.07 -16.72 11.93
N ASN A 97 -11.24 -17.24 12.83
CA ASN A 97 -11.64 -18.39 13.68
C ASN A 97 -12.71 -18.00 14.69
N THR A 98 -12.65 -16.80 15.24
CA THR A 98 -13.55 -16.31 16.28
C THR A 98 -14.72 -15.52 15.72
N ASP A 99 -14.49 -14.70 14.71
CA ASP A 99 -15.52 -13.91 14.04
C ASP A 99 -15.98 -14.56 12.73
N LYS A 100 -17.22 -15.03 12.72
CA LYS A 100 -17.84 -15.69 11.54
C LYS A 100 -18.42 -14.68 10.52
N THR A 101 -18.53 -13.42 10.87
CA THR A 101 -18.96 -12.36 9.95
C THR A 101 -17.80 -11.87 9.08
N LEU A 102 -16.57 -12.10 9.54
CA LEU A 102 -15.37 -11.69 8.83
C LEU A 102 -15.23 -12.43 7.49
N CYS A 103 -15.08 -11.70 6.40
CA CYS A 103 -14.78 -12.23 5.09
C CYS A 103 -13.66 -11.43 4.40
N ALA A 104 -12.91 -12.08 3.51
CA ALA A 104 -11.79 -11.47 2.81
C ALA A 104 -12.04 -11.44 1.30
N ILE A 105 -11.78 -10.29 0.69
CA ILE A 105 -12.00 -10.03 -0.74
C ILE A 105 -10.70 -9.53 -1.35
N THR A 106 -10.36 -10.05 -2.53
CA THR A 106 -9.21 -9.55 -3.30
C THR A 106 -9.53 -9.55 -4.80
N ALA A 107 -8.69 -8.90 -5.58
CA ALA A 107 -8.81 -8.78 -7.03
C ALA A 107 -7.58 -9.40 -7.71
N ALA A 108 -7.52 -10.75 -7.77
CA ALA A 108 -6.42 -11.55 -8.32
C ALA A 108 -5.07 -11.38 -7.57
N MET A 109 -5.09 -10.98 -6.30
CA MET A 109 -3.88 -10.69 -5.50
C MET A 109 -3.74 -11.61 -4.27
N LYS A 110 -4.36 -12.80 -4.26
CA LYS A 110 -4.40 -13.71 -3.12
C LYS A 110 -3.04 -13.93 -2.43
N TYR A 111 -2.02 -14.29 -3.20
CA TYR A 111 -0.70 -14.59 -2.64
C TYR A 111 0.06 -13.33 -2.23
N GLY A 112 -0.05 -12.29 -3.03
CA GLY A 112 0.65 -11.04 -2.77
C GLY A 112 0.15 -10.27 -1.56
N THR A 113 -1.12 -10.46 -1.17
CA THR A 113 -1.73 -9.85 0.02
C THR A 113 -1.74 -10.77 1.24
N GLY A 114 -1.11 -11.95 1.16
CA GLY A 114 -1.07 -12.91 2.27
C GLY A 114 -2.40 -13.64 2.52
N LEU A 115 -3.38 -13.52 1.64
CA LEU A 115 -4.71 -14.12 1.82
C LEU A 115 -4.75 -15.64 1.60
N GLN A 116 -3.66 -16.29 1.17
CA GLN A 116 -3.59 -17.75 1.12
C GLN A 116 -3.89 -18.39 2.47
N PHE A 117 -3.49 -17.77 3.58
CA PHE A 117 -3.76 -18.28 4.93
C PHE A 117 -5.27 -18.23 5.26
N PHE A 118 -5.92 -17.12 4.96
CA PHE A 118 -7.37 -16.96 5.18
C PHE A 118 -8.17 -17.87 4.23
N SER A 119 -7.82 -17.92 2.94
CA SER A 119 -8.52 -18.73 1.95
C SER A 119 -8.42 -20.23 2.22
N HIS A 120 -7.31 -20.70 2.83
CA HIS A 120 -7.15 -22.08 3.25
C HIS A 120 -8.02 -22.41 4.49
N ALA A 121 -8.02 -21.54 5.49
CA ALA A 121 -8.74 -21.76 6.75
C ALA A 121 -10.25 -21.48 6.63
N HIS A 122 -10.66 -20.58 5.76
CA HIS A 122 -12.04 -20.07 5.64
C HIS A 122 -12.46 -19.93 4.17
N PRO A 123 -12.42 -21.00 3.35
CA PRO A 123 -12.67 -20.93 1.90
C PRO A 123 -14.06 -20.39 1.55
N GLU A 124 -15.06 -20.61 2.41
CA GLU A 124 -16.46 -20.16 2.22
C GLU A 124 -16.65 -18.64 2.43
N ARG A 125 -15.64 -17.96 2.98
CA ARG A 125 -15.65 -16.52 3.27
C ARG A 125 -14.51 -15.78 2.59
N PHE A 126 -13.85 -16.44 1.65
CA PHE A 126 -12.82 -15.87 0.79
C PHE A 126 -13.37 -15.68 -0.63
N PHE A 127 -13.19 -14.47 -1.18
CA PHE A 127 -13.66 -14.10 -2.50
C PHE A 127 -12.53 -13.48 -3.32
N ASP A 128 -12.20 -14.10 -4.44
CA ASP A 128 -11.32 -13.52 -5.45
C ASP A 128 -12.18 -13.13 -6.66
N VAL A 129 -12.34 -11.84 -6.90
CA VAL A 129 -13.21 -11.30 -7.96
C VAL A 129 -12.48 -11.18 -9.30
N GLY A 130 -11.23 -11.61 -9.41
CA GLY A 130 -10.39 -11.36 -10.56
C GLY A 130 -9.91 -9.91 -10.61
N MET A 131 -9.39 -9.46 -11.77
CA MET A 131 -8.91 -8.07 -11.94
C MET A 131 -10.06 -7.07 -12.06
N ALA A 132 -10.84 -6.93 -10.98
CA ALA A 132 -12.07 -6.13 -10.92
C ALA A 132 -12.16 -5.41 -9.55
N GLU A 133 -11.23 -4.50 -9.29
CA GLU A 133 -11.10 -3.79 -8.01
C GLU A 133 -12.36 -3.02 -7.65
N GLN A 134 -13.01 -2.37 -8.62
CA GLN A 134 -14.28 -1.67 -8.42
C GLN A 134 -15.36 -2.63 -7.92
N HIS A 135 -15.47 -3.81 -8.56
CA HIS A 135 -16.41 -4.83 -8.11
C HIS A 135 -16.11 -5.33 -6.70
N ALA A 136 -14.82 -5.49 -6.34
CA ALA A 136 -14.43 -5.90 -5.00
C ALA A 136 -15.00 -4.95 -3.93
N VAL A 137 -14.94 -3.64 -4.16
CA VAL A 137 -15.42 -2.63 -3.21
C VAL A 137 -16.95 -2.58 -3.17
N THR A 138 -17.63 -2.55 -4.30
CA THR A 138 -19.11 -2.59 -4.35
C THR A 138 -19.65 -3.88 -3.73
N PHE A 139 -19.00 -5.03 -4.00
CA PHE A 139 -19.36 -6.30 -3.39
C PHE A 139 -19.17 -6.30 -1.87
N ALA A 140 -18.07 -5.70 -1.39
CA ALA A 140 -17.84 -5.50 0.05
C ALA A 140 -18.96 -4.68 0.70
N ALA A 141 -19.35 -3.56 0.10
CA ALA A 141 -20.46 -2.75 0.58
C ALA A 141 -21.77 -3.55 0.68
N GLY A 142 -22.07 -4.37 -0.33
CA GLY A 142 -23.23 -5.26 -0.31
C GLY A 142 -23.19 -6.32 0.80
N LEU A 143 -22.01 -6.87 1.11
CA LEU A 143 -21.84 -7.80 2.23
C LEU A 143 -21.96 -7.08 3.58
N ALA A 144 -21.37 -5.90 3.71
CA ALA A 144 -21.44 -5.09 4.94
C ALA A 144 -22.88 -4.70 5.28
N SER A 145 -23.69 -4.32 4.29
CA SER A 145 -25.12 -3.99 4.46
C SER A 145 -25.96 -5.16 4.99
N LYS A 146 -25.41 -6.38 4.95
CA LYS A 146 -26.04 -7.62 5.49
C LYS A 146 -25.38 -8.12 6.76
N GLY A 147 -24.56 -7.28 7.41
CA GLY A 147 -23.95 -7.57 8.70
C GLY A 147 -22.66 -8.39 8.64
N MET A 148 -22.08 -8.59 7.47
CA MET A 148 -20.72 -9.12 7.35
C MET A 148 -19.69 -8.01 7.64
N LEU A 149 -18.47 -8.43 7.97
CA LEU A 149 -17.31 -7.54 8.10
C LEU A 149 -16.30 -7.86 6.97
N PRO A 150 -16.46 -7.27 5.80
CA PRO A 150 -15.55 -7.51 4.69
C PRO A 150 -14.23 -6.75 4.86
N VAL A 151 -13.14 -7.47 4.55
CA VAL A 151 -11.78 -6.92 4.45
C VAL A 151 -11.38 -6.96 2.98
N VAL A 152 -11.24 -5.79 2.36
CA VAL A 152 -10.82 -5.62 0.96
C VAL A 152 -9.31 -5.49 0.92
N CYS A 153 -8.63 -6.51 0.37
CA CYS A 153 -7.18 -6.62 0.35
C CYS A 153 -6.68 -6.40 -1.07
N ILE A 154 -6.15 -5.23 -1.33
CA ILE A 154 -5.73 -4.76 -2.67
C ILE A 154 -4.41 -4.00 -2.52
N TYR A 155 -3.54 -4.07 -3.54
CA TYR A 155 -2.34 -3.23 -3.59
C TYR A 155 -2.70 -1.75 -3.70
N SER A 156 -1.92 -0.92 -3.03
CA SER A 156 -2.12 0.53 -2.98
C SER A 156 -2.38 1.13 -4.37
N THR A 157 -1.50 0.85 -5.34
CA THR A 157 -1.63 1.40 -6.69
C THR A 157 -2.90 0.95 -7.42
N PHE A 158 -3.41 -0.27 -7.14
CA PHE A 158 -4.62 -0.77 -7.81
C PHE A 158 -5.91 -0.35 -7.12
N LEU A 159 -5.85 -0.03 -5.83
CA LEU A 159 -7.02 0.46 -5.09
C LEU A 159 -7.54 1.80 -5.63
N GLN A 160 -6.70 2.61 -6.27
CA GLN A 160 -7.12 3.87 -6.92
C GLN A 160 -8.23 3.68 -7.97
N ARG A 161 -8.32 2.48 -8.60
CA ARG A 161 -9.40 2.15 -9.55
C ARG A 161 -10.77 2.14 -8.91
N SER A 162 -10.84 1.97 -7.59
CA SER A 162 -12.08 1.87 -6.82
C SER A 162 -12.42 3.14 -6.05
N TYR A 163 -11.78 4.26 -6.37
CA TYR A 163 -11.94 5.50 -5.61
C TYR A 163 -13.41 5.97 -5.57
N ASP A 164 -14.11 5.91 -6.69
CA ASP A 164 -15.54 6.24 -6.77
C ASP A 164 -16.39 5.31 -5.88
N GLN A 165 -16.16 3.97 -5.95
CA GLN A 165 -16.88 2.99 -5.16
C GLN A 165 -16.59 3.13 -3.65
N ILE A 166 -15.36 3.49 -3.28
CA ILE A 166 -15.02 3.78 -1.87
C ILE A 166 -15.85 4.95 -1.35
N ILE A 167 -15.98 6.01 -2.13
CA ILE A 167 -16.79 7.18 -1.76
C ILE A 167 -18.27 6.83 -1.77
N HIS A 168 -18.79 6.34 -2.91
CA HIS A 168 -20.22 6.23 -3.16
C HIS A 168 -20.85 5.03 -2.45
N ASP A 169 -20.23 3.84 -2.58
CA ASP A 169 -20.86 2.60 -2.12
C ASP A 169 -20.53 2.31 -0.64
N VAL A 170 -19.39 2.80 -0.14
CA VAL A 170 -18.94 2.51 1.22
C VAL A 170 -19.05 3.72 2.14
N ASN A 171 -18.39 4.85 1.78
CA ASN A 171 -18.26 5.97 2.70
C ASN A 171 -19.58 6.73 2.91
N LEU A 172 -20.31 7.06 1.83
CA LEU A 172 -21.60 7.74 1.92
C LEU A 172 -22.66 6.92 2.67
N LEU A 173 -22.60 5.60 2.58
CA LEU A 173 -23.50 4.69 3.28
C LEU A 173 -23.00 4.32 4.68
N HIS A 174 -21.79 4.77 5.05
CA HIS A 174 -21.12 4.47 6.33
C HIS A 174 -21.03 2.95 6.60
N GLU A 175 -20.75 2.18 5.55
CA GLU A 175 -20.66 0.72 5.61
C GLU A 175 -19.39 0.27 6.35
N ASN A 176 -19.51 -0.81 7.11
CA ASN A 176 -18.41 -1.41 7.86
C ASN A 176 -17.47 -2.20 6.95
N VAL A 177 -16.56 -1.53 6.25
CA VAL A 177 -15.56 -2.14 5.38
C VAL A 177 -14.16 -1.79 5.88
N VAL A 178 -13.28 -2.80 5.97
CA VAL A 178 -11.86 -2.61 6.27
C VAL A 178 -11.07 -2.71 4.97
N PHE A 179 -10.31 -1.68 4.65
CA PHE A 179 -9.38 -1.67 3.52
C PHE A 179 -7.98 -2.06 4.00
N ALA A 180 -7.49 -3.21 3.57
CA ALA A 180 -6.11 -3.64 3.81
C ALA A 180 -5.28 -3.34 2.56
N VAL A 181 -4.51 -2.26 2.64
CA VAL A 181 -3.76 -1.69 1.52
C VAL A 181 -2.32 -2.22 1.56
N ASP A 182 -2.05 -3.21 0.75
CA ASP A 182 -0.72 -3.81 0.63
C ASP A 182 0.17 -3.02 -0.34
N ARG A 183 1.48 -3.13 -0.23
CA ARG A 183 2.46 -2.39 -1.07
C ARG A 183 2.29 -0.87 -0.98
N ALA A 184 2.07 -0.38 0.21
CA ALA A 184 2.03 1.05 0.49
C ALA A 184 3.46 1.62 0.55
N GLY A 185 3.66 2.82 0.02
CA GLY A 185 4.98 3.45 -0.12
C GLY A 185 5.73 3.03 -1.38
N PHE A 186 7.05 3.08 -1.35
CA PHE A 186 7.87 2.74 -2.51
C PHE A 186 7.91 1.25 -2.79
N VAL A 187 7.71 0.89 -4.07
CA VAL A 187 7.71 -0.49 -4.58
C VAL A 187 8.71 -0.60 -5.74
N PRO A 188 9.99 -0.81 -5.46
CA PRO A 188 11.05 -0.63 -6.44
C PRO A 188 11.10 -1.69 -7.54
N GLU A 189 10.83 -2.95 -7.20
CA GLU A 189 11.04 -4.10 -8.08
C GLU A 189 9.96 -4.26 -9.16
N ASP A 190 8.78 -3.70 -8.95
CA ASP A 190 7.64 -3.82 -9.85
C ASP A 190 7.50 -2.61 -10.81
N GLY A 191 8.40 -1.60 -10.68
CA GLY A 191 8.49 -0.44 -11.56
C GLY A 191 7.43 0.65 -11.32
N GLU A 192 7.31 1.56 -12.28
CA GLU A 192 6.51 2.79 -12.18
C GLU A 192 5.03 2.55 -11.87
N THR A 193 4.46 1.45 -12.38
CA THR A 193 3.04 1.16 -12.30
C THR A 193 2.59 0.61 -10.95
N HIS A 194 3.53 0.29 -10.06
CA HIS A 194 3.23 -0.38 -8.79
C HIS A 194 3.53 0.48 -7.55
N GLN A 195 3.95 1.73 -7.74
CA GLN A 195 4.25 2.62 -6.61
C GLN A 195 3.02 2.90 -5.74
N GLY A 196 3.14 2.63 -4.45
CA GLY A 196 2.06 2.78 -3.47
C GLY A 196 2.05 4.16 -2.81
N ILE A 197 2.11 5.23 -3.60
CA ILE A 197 2.30 6.60 -3.13
C ILE A 197 1.02 7.45 -3.14
N TYR A 198 -0.11 6.91 -3.56
CA TYR A 198 -1.34 7.70 -3.74
C TYR A 198 -2.41 7.41 -2.68
N ASP A 199 -2.39 6.24 -2.05
CA ASP A 199 -3.48 5.80 -1.17
C ASP A 199 -3.75 6.74 0.01
N PRO A 200 -2.75 7.34 0.73
CA PRO A 200 -3.06 8.29 1.79
C PRO A 200 -3.80 9.52 1.28
N ALA A 201 -3.43 10.00 0.08
CA ALA A 201 -4.02 11.20 -0.50
C ALA A 201 -5.50 11.02 -0.87
N PHE A 202 -5.88 9.91 -1.52
CA PHE A 202 -7.29 9.71 -1.88
C PHE A 202 -8.15 9.13 -0.75
N LEU A 203 -7.59 8.32 0.16
CA LEU A 203 -8.33 7.78 1.30
C LEU A 203 -8.64 8.85 2.34
N SER A 204 -7.71 9.77 2.62
CA SER A 204 -7.95 10.86 3.59
C SER A 204 -9.12 11.78 3.21
N GLN A 205 -9.41 11.92 1.90
CA GLN A 205 -10.54 12.71 1.42
C GLN A 205 -11.89 12.15 1.84
N THR A 206 -11.97 10.87 2.18
CA THR A 206 -13.21 10.24 2.66
C THR A 206 -13.46 10.48 4.15
N GLY A 207 -12.47 10.95 4.89
CA GLY A 207 -12.54 11.12 6.34
C GLY A 207 -12.33 9.83 7.15
N MET A 208 -12.15 8.68 6.52
CA MET A 208 -11.95 7.42 7.23
C MET A 208 -10.61 7.37 8.00
N PRO A 209 -10.56 6.67 9.14
CA PRO A 209 -9.30 6.43 9.84
C PRO A 209 -8.33 5.59 8.99
N ILE A 210 -7.07 6.02 8.92
CA ILE A 210 -6.00 5.35 8.18
C ILE A 210 -4.86 5.03 9.14
N TYR A 211 -4.51 3.76 9.25
CA TYR A 211 -3.41 3.25 10.09
C TYR A 211 -2.25 2.77 9.22
N SER A 212 -1.04 3.08 9.63
CA SER A 212 0.19 2.72 8.90
C SER A 212 1.25 2.18 9.88
N PRO A 213 1.14 0.90 10.29
CA PRO A 213 2.11 0.27 11.17
C PRO A 213 3.50 0.23 10.53
N SER A 214 4.53 0.45 11.33
CA SER A 214 5.94 0.44 10.94
C SER A 214 6.68 -0.85 11.29
N ASN A 215 6.03 -1.75 12.02
CA ASN A 215 6.56 -3.07 12.39
C ASN A 215 5.44 -4.10 12.57
N TYR A 216 5.81 -5.38 12.69
CA TYR A 216 4.84 -6.48 12.80
C TYR A 216 4.04 -6.46 14.10
N GLU A 217 4.62 -5.96 15.20
CA GLU A 217 3.90 -5.90 16.48
C GLU A 217 2.77 -4.88 16.41
N GLU A 218 3.00 -3.73 15.79
CA GLU A 218 1.95 -2.74 15.53
C GLU A 218 0.86 -3.29 14.61
N LEU A 219 1.24 -3.98 13.52
CA LEU A 219 0.27 -4.61 12.63
C LEU A 219 -0.63 -5.60 13.39
N ARG A 220 -0.01 -6.49 14.20
CA ARG A 220 -0.73 -7.50 14.99
C ARG A 220 -1.58 -6.90 16.11
N HIS A 221 -1.20 -5.73 16.61
CA HIS A 221 -1.97 -5.01 17.61
C HIS A 221 -3.18 -4.30 17.00
N TRP A 222 -2.95 -3.51 15.93
CA TRP A 222 -3.98 -2.65 15.38
C TRP A 222 -4.98 -3.37 14.49
N LEU A 223 -4.57 -4.42 13.77
CA LEU A 223 -5.49 -5.14 12.89
C LEU A 223 -6.70 -5.71 13.63
N PRO A 224 -6.57 -6.42 14.77
CA PRO A 224 -7.74 -6.89 15.55
C PRO A 224 -8.65 -5.75 16.04
N ILE A 225 -8.09 -4.59 16.38
CA ILE A 225 -8.86 -3.40 16.77
C ILE A 225 -9.69 -2.91 15.60
N LEU A 226 -9.08 -2.81 14.40
CA LEU A 226 -9.78 -2.40 13.19
C LEU A 226 -10.83 -3.42 12.72
N LEU A 227 -10.67 -4.68 13.09
CA LEU A 227 -11.67 -5.75 12.85
C LEU A 227 -12.75 -5.81 13.92
N SER A 228 -12.69 -4.96 14.95
CA SER A 228 -13.72 -4.93 15.99
C SER A 228 -15.04 -4.36 15.48
N HIS A 229 -16.15 -4.97 15.91
CA HIS A 229 -17.50 -4.44 15.67
C HIS A 229 -17.82 -3.18 16.49
N GLU A 230 -16.95 -2.79 17.40
CA GLU A 230 -17.07 -1.52 18.14
C GLU A 230 -16.71 -0.33 17.25
N MET A 231 -15.83 -0.53 16.26
CA MET A 231 -15.54 0.47 15.23
C MET A 231 -16.61 0.42 14.14
N GLN A 232 -17.22 1.55 13.87
CA GLN A 232 -18.25 1.70 12.85
C GLN A 232 -17.70 2.49 11.65
N GLY A 233 -18.22 2.19 10.46
CA GLY A 233 -17.83 2.84 9.20
C GLY A 233 -16.52 2.31 8.58
N PRO A 234 -16.14 2.88 7.43
CA PRO A 234 -14.95 2.46 6.71
C PRO A 234 -13.66 2.87 7.43
N ARG A 235 -12.63 2.05 7.30
CA ARG A 235 -11.29 2.26 7.86
C ARG A 235 -10.24 1.53 7.07
N ALA A 236 -9.01 2.02 7.11
CA ALA A 236 -7.91 1.45 6.35
C ALA A 236 -6.70 1.12 7.24
N ILE A 237 -6.03 0.02 6.92
CA ILE A 237 -4.69 -0.30 7.38
C ILE A 237 -3.80 -0.48 6.16
N ARG A 238 -2.68 0.24 6.11
CA ARG A 238 -1.73 0.19 5.00
C ARG A 238 -0.35 -0.26 5.50
N TYR A 239 0.34 -1.04 4.71
CA TYR A 239 1.67 -1.56 5.08
C TYR A 239 2.53 -1.79 3.85
N PRO A 240 3.89 -1.71 4.00
CA PRO A 240 4.81 -1.79 2.88
C PRO A 240 4.97 -3.21 2.35
N ARG A 241 5.61 -3.33 1.19
CA ARG A 241 6.08 -4.60 0.65
C ARG A 241 7.33 -5.08 1.40
N GLY A 242 7.39 -6.38 1.70
CA GLY A 242 8.57 -6.99 2.29
C GLY A 242 8.53 -7.13 3.80
N GLY A 243 9.71 -7.18 4.41
CA GLY A 243 9.88 -7.36 5.84
C GLY A 243 9.99 -6.05 6.61
N GLU A 244 9.80 -6.10 7.91
CA GLU A 244 10.03 -4.94 8.77
C GLU A 244 11.51 -4.55 8.87
N SER A 245 11.78 -3.27 9.04
CA SER A 245 13.12 -2.77 9.38
C SER A 245 13.52 -3.19 10.79
N LYS A 246 14.74 -3.71 10.93
CA LYS A 246 15.32 -4.01 12.27
C LYS A 246 15.45 -2.76 13.14
N ALA A 247 15.62 -1.60 12.51
CA ALA A 247 15.72 -0.33 13.22
C ALA A 247 14.38 0.09 13.82
N LEU A 248 13.25 -0.30 13.18
CA LEU A 248 11.90 0.01 13.65
C LEU A 248 11.35 -1.10 14.56
N ALA A 249 11.67 -2.36 14.30
CA ALA A 249 11.23 -3.51 15.12
C ALA A 249 11.59 -3.37 16.60
N LYS A 250 12.75 -2.75 16.93
CA LYS A 250 13.20 -2.53 18.32
C LYS A 250 12.27 -1.66 19.16
N TYR A 251 11.40 -0.86 18.54
CA TYR A 251 10.48 0.02 19.26
C TYR A 251 9.17 -0.71 19.67
N GLY A 252 8.91 -1.89 19.09
CA GLY A 252 7.71 -2.66 19.42
C GLY A 252 6.42 -1.90 19.14
N CYS A 253 5.39 -2.19 19.93
CA CYS A 253 4.08 -1.53 19.86
C CYS A 253 3.71 -0.92 21.22
N SER A 254 3.51 0.39 21.26
CA SER A 254 3.05 1.08 22.47
C SER A 254 1.55 1.00 22.69
N GLY A 255 0.78 0.62 21.67
CA GLY A 255 -0.69 0.71 21.65
C GLY A 255 -1.23 2.14 21.50
N ARG A 256 -0.38 3.12 21.21
CA ARG A 256 -0.76 4.51 20.95
C ARG A 256 -0.85 4.77 19.46
N GLU A 257 -1.65 5.73 19.07
CA GLU A 257 -1.83 6.14 17.68
C GLU A 257 -0.65 6.96 17.13
N TYR A 258 0.19 7.47 18.01
CA TYR A 258 1.50 8.01 17.69
C TYR A 258 2.48 7.82 18.85
N ASP A 259 3.77 7.80 18.55
CA ASP A 259 4.86 7.68 19.51
C ASP A 259 5.88 8.80 19.32
N LYS A 260 6.40 9.28 20.42
CA LYS A 260 7.59 10.13 20.45
C LYS A 260 8.81 9.25 20.68
N LEU A 261 9.50 8.87 19.60
CA LEU A 261 10.61 7.91 19.63
C LEU A 261 11.92 8.51 20.18
N ILE A 262 12.15 9.79 19.90
CA ILE A 262 13.28 10.56 20.44
C ILE A 262 12.71 11.76 21.17
N PHE A 263 13.16 11.95 22.41
CA PHE A 263 12.90 13.13 23.21
C PHE A 263 14.23 13.74 23.66
N THR A 264 14.47 15.00 23.28
CA THR A 264 15.67 15.74 23.64
C THR A 264 15.28 17.05 24.32
N PRO A 265 15.61 17.26 25.60
CA PRO A 265 15.32 18.52 26.26
C PRO A 265 15.85 19.72 25.48
N GLY A 266 14.98 20.70 25.19
CA GLY A 266 15.34 21.88 24.43
C GLY A 266 15.40 21.71 22.92
N ALA A 267 14.93 20.59 22.37
CA ALA A 267 14.77 20.40 20.93
C ALA A 267 13.97 21.54 20.30
N LYS A 268 14.44 22.03 19.16
CA LYS A 268 13.81 23.13 18.40
C LYS A 268 13.11 22.64 17.14
N ALA A 269 13.27 21.37 16.78
CA ALA A 269 12.63 20.77 15.63
C ALA A 269 11.97 19.44 16.03
N ALA A 270 10.78 19.20 15.49
CA ALA A 270 10.11 17.92 15.50
C ALA A 270 10.15 17.33 14.10
N LEU A 271 10.63 16.11 13.95
CA LEU A 271 10.63 15.34 12.73
C LEU A 271 9.50 14.30 12.84
N VAL A 272 8.58 14.32 11.90
CA VAL A 272 7.37 13.50 11.91
C VAL A 272 7.35 12.58 10.70
N SER A 273 7.01 11.32 10.88
CA SER A 273 6.84 10.38 9.78
C SER A 273 5.99 9.16 10.19
N TYR A 274 5.78 8.25 9.25
CA TYR A 274 5.08 6.98 9.44
C TYR A 274 5.66 5.88 8.54
N ALA A 275 5.30 4.63 8.82
CA ALA A 275 5.79 3.45 8.12
C ALA A 275 7.33 3.40 8.04
N ASP A 276 7.88 2.96 6.91
CA ASP A 276 9.33 2.75 6.73
C ASP A 276 10.13 4.07 6.66
N GLU A 277 9.49 5.20 6.32
CA GLU A 277 10.16 6.50 6.26
C GLU A 277 10.63 6.99 7.66
N VAL A 278 10.08 6.42 8.73
CA VAL A 278 10.53 6.69 10.11
C VAL A 278 12.01 6.34 10.30
N GLU A 279 12.54 5.36 9.57
CA GLU A 279 13.96 4.98 9.66
C GLU A 279 14.89 6.12 9.19
N ASP A 280 14.57 6.74 8.06
CA ASP A 280 15.34 7.87 7.52
C ASP A 280 15.22 9.12 8.41
N VAL A 281 14.05 9.36 8.97
CA VAL A 281 13.81 10.44 9.93
C VAL A 281 14.65 10.24 11.21
N LEU A 282 14.74 9.02 11.73
CA LEU A 282 15.58 8.69 12.88
C LEU A 282 17.08 8.91 12.56
N ALA A 283 17.51 8.45 11.39
CA ALA A 283 18.90 8.66 10.95
C ALA A 283 19.22 10.15 10.75
N ALA A 284 18.29 10.92 10.19
CA ALA A 284 18.44 12.37 10.07
C ALA A 284 18.56 13.06 11.44
N ALA A 285 17.75 12.67 12.40
CA ALA A 285 17.82 13.19 13.77
C ALA A 285 19.17 12.87 14.44
N GLU A 286 19.71 11.66 14.23
CA GLU A 286 21.05 11.29 14.72
C GLU A 286 22.19 12.12 14.07
N MET A 287 22.07 12.42 12.77
CA MET A 287 23.02 13.29 12.05
C MET A 287 22.98 14.71 12.63
N LEU A 288 21.81 15.29 12.80
CA LEU A 288 21.59 16.62 13.34
C LEU A 288 22.07 16.74 14.79
N ALA A 289 21.85 15.70 15.61
CA ALA A 289 22.33 15.68 17.00
C ALA A 289 23.86 15.77 17.10
N LYS A 290 24.61 15.12 16.20
CA LYS A 290 26.08 15.20 16.12
C LYS A 290 26.55 16.63 15.77
N GLU A 291 25.75 17.41 15.12
CA GLU A 291 26.00 18.80 14.73
C GLU A 291 25.52 19.81 15.81
N GLY A 292 24.96 19.31 16.90
CA GLY A 292 24.42 20.14 17.98
C GLY A 292 23.05 20.75 17.66
N ILE A 293 22.29 20.12 16.79
CA ILE A 293 20.90 20.46 16.44
C ILE A 293 19.97 19.33 16.92
N PRO A 294 19.62 19.28 18.22
CA PRO A 294 18.79 18.22 18.74
C PRO A 294 17.36 18.33 18.22
N CYS A 295 16.82 17.19 17.73
CA CYS A 295 15.47 17.09 17.24
C CYS A 295 14.71 16.02 18.01
N ASP A 296 13.41 16.19 18.14
CA ASP A 296 12.50 15.14 18.59
C ASP A 296 11.94 14.39 17.36
N VAL A 297 11.65 13.11 17.52
CA VAL A 297 11.10 12.28 16.45
C VAL A 297 9.74 11.73 16.84
N TYR A 298 8.75 11.98 16.02
CA TYR A 298 7.40 11.48 16.14
C TYR A 298 7.10 10.47 15.04
N LYS A 299 6.62 9.29 15.45
CA LYS A 299 6.14 8.24 14.56
C LYS A 299 4.62 8.19 14.66
N LEU A 300 3.93 8.29 13.54
CA LEU A 300 2.49 8.13 13.46
C LEU A 300 2.14 6.68 13.14
N VAL A 301 1.16 6.12 13.84
CA VAL A 301 0.53 4.84 13.51
C VAL A 301 -0.83 5.08 12.91
N ARG A 302 -1.69 5.88 13.55
CA ARG A 302 -2.84 6.48 12.88
C ARG A 302 -2.38 7.75 12.16
N ILE A 303 -2.31 7.69 10.85
CA ILE A 303 -1.84 8.81 10.03
C ILE A 303 -2.95 9.81 9.69
N PHE A 304 -4.22 9.40 9.82
CA PHE A 304 -5.38 10.27 9.60
C PHE A 304 -6.63 9.69 10.29
N PRO A 305 -7.53 10.52 10.87
CA PRO A 305 -7.29 11.90 11.29
C PRO A 305 -6.28 11.98 12.44
N PHE A 306 -5.70 13.15 12.67
CA PHE A 306 -4.73 13.35 13.75
C PHE A 306 -5.41 13.45 15.12
N GLU A 307 -4.69 12.99 16.16
CA GLU A 307 -5.02 13.28 17.53
C GLU A 307 -4.80 14.77 17.85
N GLU A 308 -5.72 15.39 18.57
CA GLU A 308 -5.57 16.79 19.03
C GLU A 308 -4.31 16.96 19.89
N GLU A 309 -3.95 15.94 20.66
CA GLU A 309 -2.74 15.92 21.48
C GLU A 309 -1.48 16.00 20.64
N LEU A 310 -1.41 15.29 19.53
CA LEU A 310 -0.30 15.38 18.58
C LEU A 310 -0.12 16.80 18.05
N ILE A 311 -1.21 17.43 17.62
CA ILE A 311 -1.17 18.82 17.09
C ILE A 311 -0.69 19.79 18.15
N ARG A 312 -1.15 19.63 19.39
CA ARG A 312 -0.71 20.45 20.53
C ARG A 312 0.78 20.23 20.82
N ASP A 313 1.25 18.99 20.83
CA ASP A 313 2.65 18.64 21.05
C ASP A 313 3.54 19.25 19.97
N LEU A 314 3.18 19.10 18.71
CA LEU A 314 3.92 19.63 17.57
C LEU A 314 3.93 21.16 17.54
N SER A 315 2.87 21.80 18.01
CA SER A 315 2.77 23.25 18.08
C SER A 315 3.77 23.90 19.07
N ALA A 316 4.42 23.11 19.91
CA ALA A 316 5.46 23.59 20.81
C ALA A 316 6.83 23.80 20.13
N TYR A 317 7.01 23.30 18.89
CA TYR A 317 8.27 23.42 18.16
C TYR A 317 8.27 24.58 17.19
N PRO A 318 9.37 25.36 17.08
CA PRO A 318 9.50 26.39 16.06
C PRO A 318 9.63 25.81 14.64
N VAL A 319 10.09 24.57 14.51
CA VAL A 319 10.23 23.86 13.21
C VAL A 319 9.57 22.49 13.29
N VAL A 320 8.73 22.17 12.31
CA VAL A 320 8.14 20.84 12.12
C VAL A 320 8.47 20.37 10.71
N LEU A 321 9.14 19.21 10.60
CA LEU A 321 9.35 18.51 9.32
C LEU A 321 8.47 17.28 9.28
N MET A 322 7.69 17.13 8.19
CA MET A 322 6.96 15.91 7.86
C MET A 322 7.59 15.27 6.63
N ALA A 323 8.00 14.01 6.75
CA ALA A 323 8.49 13.18 5.64
C ALA A 323 7.56 12.02 5.38
N GLU A 324 7.22 11.76 4.11
CA GLU A 324 6.30 10.70 3.74
C GLU A 324 6.54 10.13 2.34
N GLU A 325 6.42 8.81 2.19
CA GLU A 325 6.40 8.11 0.91
C GLU A 325 5.01 8.24 0.25
N CYS A 326 4.57 9.46 0.03
CA CYS A 326 3.28 9.81 -0.57
C CYS A 326 3.45 10.97 -1.53
N VAL A 327 2.54 11.12 -2.47
CA VAL A 327 2.48 12.33 -3.31
C VAL A 327 2.27 13.56 -2.44
N ALA A 328 2.96 14.66 -2.79
CA ALA A 328 2.90 15.88 -1.97
C ALA A 328 1.48 16.48 -1.94
N CYS A 329 0.79 16.46 -3.08
CA CYS A 329 -0.55 17.03 -3.20
C CYS A 329 -1.61 16.09 -2.58
N GLY A 330 -2.33 16.57 -1.60
CA GLY A 330 -3.34 15.80 -0.86
C GLY A 330 -2.76 14.79 0.13
N GLY A 331 -1.43 14.71 0.29
CA GLY A 331 -0.77 13.82 1.24
C GLY A 331 -1.04 14.19 2.70
N ILE A 332 -0.63 13.30 3.60
CA ILE A 332 -0.82 13.47 5.05
C ILE A 332 -0.09 14.73 5.55
N GLY A 333 1.04 15.07 4.93
CA GLY A 333 1.80 16.27 5.28
C GLY A 333 1.05 17.57 4.98
N GLU A 334 0.24 17.65 3.93
CA GLU A 334 -0.62 18.82 3.69
C GLU A 334 -1.72 18.91 4.74
N HIS A 335 -2.32 17.81 5.14
CA HIS A 335 -3.30 17.78 6.22
C HIS A 335 -2.68 18.20 7.56
N LEU A 336 -1.45 17.77 7.86
CA LEU A 336 -0.74 18.16 9.07
C LEU A 336 -0.42 19.67 9.08
N ALA A 337 0.06 20.20 7.95
CA ALA A 337 0.30 21.64 7.80
C ALA A 337 -0.97 22.45 8.08
N ARG A 338 -2.10 22.01 7.54
CA ARG A 338 -3.39 22.63 7.75
C ARG A 338 -3.83 22.54 9.21
N ALA A 339 -3.70 21.37 9.85
CA ALA A 339 -4.07 21.18 11.25
C ALA A 339 -3.25 22.08 12.20
N LEU A 340 -1.94 22.21 11.95
CA LEU A 340 -1.07 23.13 12.70
C LEU A 340 -1.48 24.60 12.50
N GLN A 341 -1.80 24.99 11.27
CA GLN A 341 -2.28 26.34 10.96
C GLN A 341 -3.61 26.66 11.67
N ASP A 342 -4.56 25.72 11.64
CA ASP A 342 -5.86 25.88 12.30
C ASP A 342 -5.72 25.95 13.83
N ALA A 343 -4.68 25.31 14.41
CA ALA A 343 -4.31 25.44 15.81
C ALA A 343 -3.59 26.78 16.14
N GLY A 344 -3.38 27.65 15.16
CA GLY A 344 -2.72 28.95 15.32
C GLY A 344 -1.20 28.89 15.39
N TRP A 345 -0.58 27.77 15.02
CA TRP A 345 0.88 27.64 15.02
C TRP A 345 1.54 28.55 13.97
N GLN A 346 2.65 29.19 14.34
CA GLN A 346 3.37 30.17 13.52
C GLN A 346 4.81 29.74 13.19
N GLY A 347 5.16 28.48 13.44
CA GLY A 347 6.50 27.97 13.17
C GLY A 347 6.75 27.71 11.67
N ARG A 348 7.93 27.21 11.36
CA ARG A 348 8.32 26.82 10.00
C ARG A 348 7.95 25.37 9.73
N TYR A 349 7.07 25.14 8.75
CA TYR A 349 6.70 23.81 8.30
C TYR A 349 7.54 23.38 7.10
N ILE A 350 8.04 22.15 7.11
CA ILE A 350 8.79 21.54 6.02
C ILE A 350 8.07 20.26 5.63
N HIS A 351 7.62 20.17 4.39
CA HIS A 351 7.01 18.97 3.84
C HIS A 351 7.94 18.32 2.81
N ARG A 352 8.42 17.12 3.13
CA ARG A 352 9.20 16.25 2.25
C ARG A 352 8.32 15.08 1.82
N ALA A 353 8.01 15.01 0.53
CA ALA A 353 7.09 14.07 -0.07
C ALA A 353 7.40 13.92 -1.57
N VAL A 354 6.80 12.96 -2.23
CA VAL A 354 7.01 12.69 -3.64
C VAL A 354 6.40 13.79 -4.51
N ARG A 355 7.24 14.50 -5.27
CA ARG A 355 6.82 15.55 -6.20
C ARG A 355 6.92 15.11 -7.65
N GLU A 356 7.87 14.25 -7.96
CA GLU A 356 8.05 13.61 -9.27
C GLU A 356 7.21 12.35 -9.33
N LEU A 357 6.22 12.31 -10.21
CA LEU A 357 5.23 11.21 -10.24
C LEU A 357 5.72 9.98 -11.04
N CYS A 358 6.68 10.17 -11.96
CA CYS A 358 7.28 9.09 -12.74
C CYS A 358 8.57 8.63 -12.07
N LEU A 359 8.43 7.74 -11.09
CA LEU A 359 9.58 7.19 -10.37
C LEU A 359 10.22 6.07 -11.20
N PRO A 360 11.53 6.10 -11.47
CA PRO A 360 12.19 5.09 -12.26
C PRO A 360 12.24 3.75 -11.51
N HIS A 361 12.42 2.66 -12.25
CA HIS A 361 12.72 1.35 -11.69
C HIS A 361 14.10 1.38 -11.02
N ALA A 362 14.12 1.39 -9.70
CA ALA A 362 15.32 1.51 -8.88
C ALA A 362 15.11 0.85 -7.51
N THR A 363 16.15 0.74 -6.69
CA THR A 363 16.00 0.29 -5.30
C THR A 363 15.38 1.38 -4.43
N VAL A 364 14.75 1.00 -3.29
CA VAL A 364 14.15 1.98 -2.35
C VAL A 364 15.14 3.08 -1.94
N PRO A 365 16.40 2.77 -1.54
CA PRO A 365 17.37 3.82 -1.21
C PRO A 365 17.66 4.80 -2.36
N GLN A 366 17.71 4.29 -3.62
CA GLN A 366 17.93 5.15 -4.78
C GLN A 366 16.71 6.05 -5.04
N ILE A 367 15.49 5.53 -4.86
CA ILE A 367 14.27 6.34 -5.00
C ILE A 367 14.22 7.40 -3.91
N LYS A 368 14.51 7.07 -2.65
CA LYS A 368 14.57 8.02 -1.54
C LYS A 368 15.59 9.11 -1.79
N GLN A 369 16.77 8.77 -2.30
CA GLN A 369 17.79 9.75 -2.68
C GLN A 369 17.30 10.67 -3.81
N ALA A 370 16.69 10.12 -4.84
CA ALA A 370 16.18 10.90 -5.97
C ALA A 370 15.00 11.82 -5.60
N THR A 371 14.19 11.42 -4.61
CA THR A 371 13.02 12.19 -4.14
C THR A 371 13.36 13.13 -2.97
N GLY A 372 14.57 13.06 -2.41
CA GLY A 372 14.99 13.85 -1.25
C GLY A 372 14.36 13.39 0.06
N LEU A 373 14.02 12.10 0.15
CA LEU A 373 13.46 11.44 1.34
C LEU A 373 14.50 10.61 2.12
N ASP A 374 15.75 10.56 1.67
CA ASP A 374 16.83 9.96 2.45
C ASP A 374 17.26 10.85 3.63
N ALA A 375 17.87 10.26 4.63
CA ALA A 375 18.29 10.91 5.86
C ALA A 375 19.14 12.17 5.66
N ALA A 376 20.01 12.20 4.63
CA ALA A 376 20.89 13.32 4.37
C ALA A 376 20.12 14.56 3.91
N HIS A 377 19.19 14.40 2.97
CA HIS A 377 18.33 15.48 2.48
C HIS A 377 17.34 15.96 3.55
N LEU A 378 16.84 15.04 4.40
CA LEU A 378 15.97 15.41 5.53
C LEU A 378 16.74 16.28 6.54
N ALA A 379 17.98 15.88 6.89
CA ALA A 379 18.83 16.64 7.78
C ALA A 379 19.19 18.02 7.19
N GLU A 380 19.48 18.09 5.90
CA GLU A 380 19.76 19.37 5.20
C GLU A 380 18.56 20.31 5.27
N ALA A 381 17.35 19.81 5.05
CA ALA A 381 16.13 20.62 5.13
C ALA A 381 15.92 21.24 6.52
N VAL A 382 16.26 20.51 7.58
CA VAL A 382 16.20 21.04 8.97
C VAL A 382 17.27 22.08 9.20
N ARG A 383 18.51 21.89 8.71
CA ARG A 383 19.59 22.89 8.83
C ARG A 383 19.21 24.21 8.19
N GLU A 384 18.65 24.15 6.96
CA GLU A 384 18.20 25.33 6.23
C GLU A 384 17.04 26.07 6.91
N ALA A 385 16.28 25.38 7.76
CA ALA A 385 15.21 25.99 8.54
C ALA A 385 15.73 26.82 9.74
N ASP A 386 17.03 26.72 10.03
CA ASP A 386 17.70 27.42 11.12
C ASP A 386 16.99 27.31 12.50
N PRO A 387 16.85 26.09 13.03
CA PRO A 387 16.16 25.89 14.30
C PRO A 387 16.93 26.50 15.50
N LYS A 388 18.20 26.88 15.31
CA LYS A 388 19.00 27.58 16.32
C LYS A 388 18.67 29.07 16.42
N GLY A 389 18.08 29.67 15.35
CA GLY A 389 17.79 31.11 15.29
C GLY A 389 19.04 31.98 15.23
N GLU A 390 20.17 31.42 14.72
CA GLU A 390 21.46 32.12 14.67
C GLU A 390 21.67 32.99 13.42
N LYS A 391 20.81 32.88 12.41
CA LYS A 391 20.85 33.81 11.27
C LYS A 391 20.21 35.14 11.63
N THR A 392 20.96 35.96 12.32
CA THR A 392 20.74 37.42 12.31
C THR A 392 21.10 37.93 10.93
N LEU A 393 20.26 38.74 10.36
CA LEU A 393 20.40 39.48 9.10
C LEU A 393 21.76 40.17 8.95
#